data_44aea074855b16656e8ee7a5a7d8df53
#
_entry.id   44aea074855b16656e8ee7a5a7d8df53
#
_cell.length_a   1.000
_cell.length_b   1.000
_cell.length_c   1.000
_cell.angle_alpha   90.00
_cell.angle_beta   90.00
_cell.angle_gamma   90.00
#
_symmetry.space_group_name_H-M   'P 1'
#
loop_
_entity.id
_entity.type
_entity.pdbx_description
1 polymer ?
#
loop_
_entity_poly.entity_id
_entity_poly.type
_entity_poly.pdbx_seq_one_letter_code
_entity_poly.pdbx_strand_id
1 'polypeptide(L)'
;MLDIREILDAHNSDIRIIAKIENQEGVDNIDEILEVADGVMVARGDLGIEVPQERIPGIQRTLIRKCILAKKPVIVATQMLHTMINNPRPTRAEVTDIANAIYYRTDALMLSGETAYGKYPVEAVKTMTKIAAQAEKDKLEENDIRIPLDENSNDVTAFLAKQAVKATTKLKIRAIITDSYQGRTARNLAAFRGKYPVLAICYKEKTMRHLALSYGVEAIYMPELANGQEYYFAALRRLLKEGRLHPTDMVGYLSSGKAGTQTSFLEINVVEDALKHAGDSVLPNSNRYL
;
A
#
# COMPACT_ATOMS: atom_id res chain seq x y z
N MET A 1 -18.12 15.72 -7.41
CA MET A 1 -16.92 14.91 -7.79
C MET A 1 -16.83 14.73 -9.30
N LEU A 2 -17.92 14.47 -9.99
CA LEU A 2 -17.94 14.39 -11.46
C LEU A 2 -17.41 15.68 -12.09
N ASP A 3 -17.86 16.84 -11.65
CA ASP A 3 -17.40 18.16 -12.14
C ASP A 3 -15.87 18.32 -12.02
N ILE A 4 -15.29 17.85 -10.91
CA ILE A 4 -13.83 17.87 -10.71
C ILE A 4 -13.16 16.95 -11.72
N ARG A 5 -13.72 15.77 -11.98
CA ARG A 5 -13.20 14.84 -12.99
C ARG A 5 -13.24 15.46 -14.38
N GLU A 6 -14.34 16.09 -14.75
CA GLU A 6 -14.48 16.81 -16.04
C GLU A 6 -13.44 17.91 -16.20
N ILE A 7 -13.17 18.69 -15.14
CA ILE A 7 -12.14 19.73 -15.17
C ILE A 7 -10.76 19.10 -15.38
N LEU A 8 -10.44 18.00 -14.68
CA LEU A 8 -9.16 17.31 -14.81
C LEU A 8 -8.98 16.73 -16.22
N ASP A 9 -10.02 16.13 -16.76
CA ASP A 9 -10.03 15.54 -18.11
C ASP A 9 -9.88 16.62 -19.18
N ALA A 10 -10.57 17.77 -19.04
CA ALA A 10 -10.43 18.91 -19.94
C ALA A 10 -9.00 19.49 -19.98
N HIS A 11 -8.25 19.34 -18.89
CA HIS A 11 -6.83 19.75 -18.80
C HIS A 11 -5.85 18.60 -19.06
N ASN A 12 -6.31 17.42 -19.51
CA ASN A 12 -5.51 16.21 -19.65
C ASN A 12 -4.69 15.90 -18.38
N SER A 13 -5.29 16.16 -17.22
CA SER A 13 -4.64 15.99 -15.94
C SER A 13 -4.92 14.62 -15.35
N ASP A 14 -3.89 13.94 -14.94
CA ASP A 14 -3.98 12.64 -14.28
C ASP A 14 -3.95 12.76 -12.75
N ILE A 15 -4.22 13.89 -12.15
CA ILE A 15 -4.30 14.10 -10.71
C ILE A 15 -5.34 13.16 -10.13
N ARG A 16 -4.99 12.51 -9.02
CA ARG A 16 -5.87 11.59 -8.31
C ARG A 16 -6.77 12.34 -7.35
N ILE A 17 -8.03 11.92 -7.29
CA ILE A 17 -9.05 12.50 -6.41
C ILE A 17 -9.17 11.64 -5.16
N ILE A 18 -8.88 12.21 -4.00
CA ILE A 18 -9.15 11.61 -2.69
C ILE A 18 -10.41 12.26 -2.13
N ALA A 19 -11.48 11.49 -2.02
CA ALA A 19 -12.73 11.98 -1.44
C ALA A 19 -12.61 12.09 0.08
N LYS A 20 -12.83 13.28 0.62
CA LYS A 20 -12.87 13.52 2.06
C LYS A 20 -14.29 13.27 2.57
N ILE A 21 -14.47 12.22 3.37
CA ILE A 21 -15.75 11.87 3.97
C ILE A 21 -15.83 12.52 5.35
N GLU A 22 -16.70 13.51 5.46
CA GLU A 22 -16.79 14.40 6.62
C GLU A 22 -18.20 14.69 7.10
N ASN A 23 -19.21 14.07 6.47
CA ASN A 23 -20.62 14.23 6.81
C ASN A 23 -21.42 12.94 6.58
N GLN A 24 -22.65 12.89 7.05
CA GLN A 24 -23.52 11.72 6.93
C GLN A 24 -23.84 11.37 5.46
N GLU A 25 -24.05 12.37 4.62
CA GLU A 25 -24.32 12.17 3.19
C GLU A 25 -23.17 11.44 2.48
N GLY A 26 -21.93 11.82 2.77
CA GLY A 26 -20.73 11.15 2.24
C GLY A 26 -20.61 9.70 2.72
N VAL A 27 -21.04 9.39 3.94
CA VAL A 27 -21.09 8.03 4.47
C VAL A 27 -22.14 7.20 3.75
N ASP A 28 -23.33 7.75 3.54
CA ASP A 28 -24.45 7.03 2.92
C ASP A 28 -24.19 6.73 1.44
N ASN A 29 -23.54 7.66 0.73
CA ASN A 29 -23.24 7.55 -0.70
C ASN A 29 -21.81 7.01 -1.00
N ILE A 30 -21.15 6.37 -0.04
CA ILE A 30 -19.75 5.94 -0.18
C ILE A 30 -19.50 5.03 -1.39
N ASP A 31 -20.46 4.18 -1.74
CA ASP A 31 -20.29 3.25 -2.86
C ASP A 31 -20.21 4.00 -4.20
N GLU A 32 -21.09 4.97 -4.44
CA GLU A 32 -21.07 5.84 -5.62
C GLU A 32 -19.81 6.73 -5.64
N ILE A 33 -19.41 7.24 -4.47
CA ILE A 33 -18.17 8.01 -4.34
C ILE A 33 -16.96 7.16 -4.73
N LEU A 34 -16.93 5.89 -4.30
CA LEU A 34 -15.87 4.97 -4.63
C LEU A 34 -15.81 4.61 -6.13
N GLU A 35 -16.88 4.76 -6.89
CA GLU A 35 -16.81 4.58 -8.35
C GLU A 35 -15.94 5.65 -9.01
N VAL A 36 -16.03 6.90 -8.55
CA VAL A 36 -15.39 8.07 -9.15
C VAL A 36 -14.07 8.47 -8.49
N ALA A 37 -13.96 8.32 -7.17
CA ALA A 37 -12.75 8.67 -6.42
C ALA A 37 -11.61 7.68 -6.63
N ASP A 38 -10.38 8.16 -6.55
CA ASP A 38 -9.16 7.33 -6.58
C ASP A 38 -8.77 6.81 -5.18
N GLY A 39 -9.34 7.38 -4.13
CA GLY A 39 -9.17 7.00 -2.73
C GLY A 39 -10.10 7.79 -1.82
N VAL A 40 -10.05 7.50 -0.53
CA VAL A 40 -10.92 8.12 0.48
C VAL A 40 -10.10 8.59 1.67
N MET A 41 -10.50 9.71 2.26
CA MET A 41 -10.03 10.16 3.57
C MET A 41 -11.20 10.18 4.55
N VAL A 42 -11.05 9.49 5.65
CA VAL A 42 -12.02 9.51 6.76
C VAL A 42 -11.64 10.67 7.68
N ALA A 43 -12.39 11.79 7.58
CA ALA A 43 -12.13 13.02 8.33
C ALA A 43 -12.97 13.05 9.62
N ARG A 44 -12.46 12.36 10.65
CA ARG A 44 -13.24 12.10 11.89
C ARG A 44 -13.61 13.36 12.67
N GLY A 45 -12.78 14.39 12.61
CA GLY A 45 -13.05 15.66 13.29
C GLY A 45 -14.31 16.32 12.78
N ASP A 46 -14.41 16.47 11.46
CA ASP A 46 -15.56 17.10 10.80
C ASP A 46 -16.79 16.19 10.87
N LEU A 47 -16.60 14.88 10.66
CA LEU A 47 -17.65 13.87 10.76
C LEU A 47 -18.33 13.88 12.14
N GLY A 48 -17.55 14.12 13.21
CA GLY A 48 -18.04 14.16 14.59
C GLY A 48 -18.90 15.40 14.92
N ILE A 49 -19.01 16.35 14.01
CA ILE A 49 -19.93 17.49 14.15
C ILE A 49 -21.36 17.09 13.78
N GLU A 50 -21.53 16.27 12.75
CA GLU A 50 -22.84 15.87 12.24
C GLU A 50 -23.30 14.48 12.72
N VAL A 51 -22.37 13.61 12.99
CA VAL A 51 -22.64 12.21 13.35
C VAL A 51 -22.38 11.99 14.84
N PRO A 52 -23.25 11.28 15.58
CA PRO A 52 -23.01 10.92 16.97
C PRO A 52 -21.65 10.23 17.13
N GLN A 53 -20.88 10.67 18.14
CA GLN A 53 -19.49 10.24 18.33
C GLN A 53 -19.34 8.72 18.48
N GLU A 54 -20.30 8.07 19.12
CA GLU A 54 -20.33 6.62 19.31
C GLU A 54 -20.47 5.84 17.99
N ARG A 55 -20.94 6.47 16.91
CA ARG A 55 -21.04 5.85 15.58
C ARG A 55 -19.75 5.93 14.76
N ILE A 56 -18.88 6.89 15.07
CA ILE A 56 -17.66 7.15 14.27
C ILE A 56 -16.76 5.92 14.13
N PRO A 57 -16.47 5.14 15.17
CA PRO A 57 -15.62 3.95 15.03
C PRO A 57 -16.22 2.89 14.07
N GLY A 58 -17.53 2.70 14.11
CA GLY A 58 -18.25 1.79 13.20
C GLY A 58 -18.22 2.28 11.75
N ILE A 59 -18.44 3.58 11.53
CA ILE A 59 -18.36 4.21 10.21
C ILE A 59 -16.94 4.09 9.65
N GLN A 60 -15.92 4.45 10.42
CA GLN A 60 -14.50 4.32 10.03
C GLN A 60 -14.19 2.90 9.56
N ARG A 61 -14.57 1.90 10.35
CA ARG A 61 -14.36 0.49 10.00
C ARG A 61 -15.05 0.11 8.68
N THR A 62 -16.27 0.57 8.47
CA THR A 62 -17.05 0.32 7.25
C THR A 62 -16.41 0.97 6.04
N LEU A 63 -16.01 2.24 6.15
CA LEU A 63 -15.35 2.98 5.07
C LEU A 63 -14.02 2.31 4.68
N ILE A 64 -13.20 1.95 5.66
CA ILE A 64 -11.93 1.24 5.41
C ILE A 64 -12.20 -0.06 4.64
N ARG A 65 -13.17 -0.87 5.10
CA ARG A 65 -13.52 -2.14 4.44
C ARG A 65 -13.96 -1.93 2.99
N LYS A 66 -14.83 -0.96 2.72
CA LYS A 66 -15.32 -0.64 1.38
C LYS A 66 -14.17 -0.20 0.45
N CYS A 67 -13.25 0.64 0.93
CA CYS A 67 -12.08 1.05 0.18
C CYS A 67 -11.17 -0.14 -0.18
N ILE A 68 -10.93 -1.05 0.77
CA ILE A 68 -10.13 -2.27 0.54
C ILE A 68 -10.77 -3.13 -0.55
N LEU A 69 -12.09 -3.36 -0.49
CA LEU A 69 -12.81 -4.12 -1.50
C LEU A 69 -12.76 -3.46 -2.88
N ALA A 70 -12.85 -2.12 -2.93
CA ALA A 70 -12.69 -1.34 -4.15
C ALA A 70 -11.22 -1.23 -4.63
N LYS A 71 -10.24 -1.77 -3.87
CA LYS A 71 -8.79 -1.69 -4.15
C LYS A 71 -8.30 -0.24 -4.26
N LYS A 72 -8.88 0.65 -3.47
CA LYS A 72 -8.57 2.08 -3.40
C LYS A 72 -7.99 2.44 -2.04
N PRO A 73 -6.98 3.33 -1.97
CA PRO A 73 -6.37 3.69 -0.71
C PRO A 73 -7.33 4.43 0.21
N VAL A 74 -7.20 4.19 1.51
CA VAL A 74 -7.93 4.89 2.55
C VAL A 74 -6.98 5.51 3.56
N ILE A 75 -7.22 6.78 3.86
CA ILE A 75 -6.48 7.57 4.85
C ILE A 75 -7.37 7.79 6.06
N VAL A 76 -6.91 7.44 7.26
CA VAL A 76 -7.57 7.85 8.50
C VAL A 76 -6.92 9.13 9.00
N ALA A 77 -7.73 10.17 9.17
CA ALA A 77 -7.27 11.53 9.43
C ALA A 77 -7.90 12.11 10.69
N THR A 78 -7.27 13.16 11.19
CA THR A 78 -7.66 14.02 12.30
C THR A 78 -7.62 13.37 13.68
N GLN A 79 -7.16 14.14 14.65
CA GLN A 79 -7.11 13.77 16.07
C GLN A 79 -6.34 12.47 16.39
N MET A 80 -5.31 12.16 15.60
CA MET A 80 -4.53 10.93 15.79
C MET A 80 -3.60 11.04 17.02
N LEU A 81 -2.87 12.14 17.14
CA LEU A 81 -1.97 12.47 18.26
C LEU A 81 -2.17 13.92 18.70
N HIS A 82 -3.42 14.36 18.78
CA HIS A 82 -3.78 15.76 19.03
C HIS A 82 -3.10 16.34 20.29
N THR A 83 -2.98 15.54 21.35
CA THR A 83 -2.27 15.93 22.57
C THR A 83 -0.81 16.32 22.30
N MET A 84 -0.18 15.72 21.28
CA MET A 84 1.21 16.02 20.94
C MET A 84 1.41 17.36 20.22
N ILE A 85 0.35 18.11 19.94
CA ILE A 85 0.49 19.52 19.55
C ILE A 85 1.25 20.29 20.64
N ASN A 86 0.93 20.04 21.92
CA ASN A 86 1.50 20.75 23.06
C ASN A 86 2.32 19.87 24.03
N ASN A 87 2.21 18.56 23.96
CA ASN A 87 2.86 17.62 24.86
C ASN A 87 3.81 16.67 24.11
N PRO A 88 4.95 16.29 24.71
CA PRO A 88 5.92 15.42 24.04
C PRO A 88 5.49 13.95 23.97
N ARG A 89 4.38 13.58 24.59
CA ARG A 89 3.86 12.19 24.64
C ARG A 89 2.35 12.16 24.38
N PRO A 90 1.85 11.13 23.69
CA PRO A 90 0.43 10.92 23.48
C PRO A 90 -0.26 10.36 24.73
N THR A 91 -1.57 10.42 24.73
CA THR A 91 -2.41 9.68 25.67
C THR A 91 -2.51 8.21 25.28
N ARG A 92 -2.95 7.36 26.22
CA ARG A 92 -3.23 5.93 25.93
C ARG A 92 -4.37 5.77 24.91
N ALA A 93 -5.35 6.64 24.96
CA ALA A 93 -6.48 6.62 24.02
C ALA A 93 -6.00 6.86 22.58
N GLU A 94 -5.11 7.83 22.36
CA GLU A 94 -4.50 8.11 21.05
C GLU A 94 -3.65 6.94 20.53
N VAL A 95 -2.88 6.32 21.42
CA VAL A 95 -2.11 5.09 21.06
C VAL A 95 -3.06 3.97 20.61
N THR A 96 -4.15 3.75 21.35
CA THR A 96 -5.15 2.72 21.04
C THR A 96 -5.88 3.05 19.73
N ASP A 97 -6.18 4.31 19.48
CA ASP A 97 -6.87 4.75 18.27
C ASP A 97 -6.03 4.49 17.01
N ILE A 98 -4.73 4.85 17.06
CA ILE A 98 -3.78 4.53 15.97
C ILE A 98 -3.69 3.02 15.77
N ALA A 99 -3.52 2.24 16.84
CA ALA A 99 -3.45 0.79 16.74
C ALA A 99 -4.72 0.20 16.10
N ASN A 100 -5.91 0.67 16.48
CA ASN A 100 -7.16 0.24 15.88
C ASN A 100 -7.26 0.57 14.38
N ALA A 101 -6.82 1.76 13.95
CA ALA A 101 -6.79 2.09 12.53
C ALA A 101 -5.89 1.11 11.73
N ILE A 102 -4.76 0.71 12.31
CA ILE A 102 -3.86 -0.30 11.72
C ILE A 102 -4.52 -1.70 11.74
N TYR A 103 -5.20 -2.08 12.83
CA TYR A 103 -5.93 -3.36 12.90
C TYR A 103 -7.08 -3.41 11.89
N TYR A 104 -7.73 -2.29 11.60
CA TYR A 104 -8.72 -2.20 10.53
C TYR A 104 -8.10 -2.09 9.14
N ARG A 105 -6.76 -1.98 9.06
CA ARG A 105 -5.98 -2.07 7.82
C ARG A 105 -6.11 -0.87 6.89
N THR A 106 -6.13 0.31 7.47
CA THR A 106 -5.97 1.55 6.69
C THR A 106 -4.68 1.54 5.87
N ASP A 107 -4.67 2.25 4.75
CA ASP A 107 -3.47 2.41 3.92
C ASP A 107 -2.52 3.45 4.51
N ALA A 108 -3.06 4.53 5.04
CA ALA A 108 -2.28 5.62 5.61
C ALA A 108 -2.97 6.26 6.81
N LEU A 109 -2.17 6.90 7.65
CA LEU A 109 -2.56 7.76 8.76
C LEU A 109 -2.11 9.18 8.48
N MET A 110 -2.91 10.18 8.83
CA MET A 110 -2.57 11.58 8.62
C MET A 110 -2.47 12.33 9.95
N LEU A 111 -1.37 13.05 10.14
CA LEU A 111 -1.20 14.08 11.15
C LEU A 111 -1.61 15.44 10.55
N SER A 112 -2.21 16.29 11.34
CA SER A 112 -2.66 17.65 10.97
C SER A 112 -1.92 18.70 11.79
N GLY A 113 -2.54 19.24 12.82
CA GLY A 113 -1.98 20.24 13.69
C GLY A 113 -0.67 19.80 14.37
N GLU A 114 -0.54 18.51 14.63
CA GLU A 114 0.64 17.90 15.27
C GLU A 114 1.93 18.20 14.51
N THR A 115 1.86 18.27 13.18
CA THR A 115 3.02 18.56 12.31
C THR A 115 2.96 19.93 11.65
N ALA A 116 1.78 20.57 11.57
CA ALA A 116 1.64 21.87 10.92
C ALA A 116 2.07 23.04 11.84
N TYR A 117 1.71 22.99 13.13
CA TYR A 117 2.02 24.02 14.11
C TYR A 117 2.33 23.49 15.52
N GLY A 118 2.36 22.18 15.68
CA GLY A 118 2.68 21.53 16.96
C GLY A 118 4.11 21.78 17.40
N LYS A 119 4.35 21.69 18.71
CA LYS A 119 5.67 21.87 19.31
C LYS A 119 6.61 20.68 19.12
N TYR A 120 6.05 19.51 18.76
CA TYR A 120 6.79 18.23 18.68
C TYR A 120 6.53 17.48 17.35
N PRO A 121 6.72 18.13 16.18
CA PRO A 121 6.32 17.55 14.89
C PRO A 121 7.08 16.25 14.55
N VAL A 122 8.39 16.23 14.81
CA VAL A 122 9.24 15.07 14.51
C VAL A 122 8.91 13.91 15.45
N GLU A 123 8.70 14.20 16.73
CA GLU A 123 8.33 13.23 17.76
C GLU A 123 6.95 12.64 17.48
N ALA A 124 6.00 13.43 16.98
CA ALA A 124 4.68 12.95 16.59
C ALA A 124 4.76 11.93 15.46
N VAL A 125 5.53 12.21 14.41
CA VAL A 125 5.76 11.25 13.32
C VAL A 125 6.44 9.98 13.82
N LYS A 126 7.52 10.11 14.62
CA LYS A 126 8.22 8.95 15.19
C LYS A 126 7.31 8.11 16.09
N THR A 127 6.47 8.77 16.88
CA THR A 127 5.52 8.09 17.78
C THR A 127 4.47 7.33 16.97
N MET A 128 3.87 7.95 15.97
CA MET A 128 2.91 7.30 15.08
C MET A 128 3.53 6.09 14.39
N THR A 129 4.73 6.25 13.83
CA THR A 129 5.46 5.14 13.17
C THR A 129 5.72 3.98 14.13
N LYS A 130 6.15 4.29 15.37
CA LYS A 130 6.42 3.26 16.38
C LYS A 130 5.16 2.48 16.77
N ILE A 131 4.03 3.19 16.96
CA ILE A 131 2.75 2.56 17.29
C ILE A 131 2.27 1.70 16.10
N ALA A 132 2.33 2.24 14.88
CA ALA A 132 1.93 1.51 13.68
C ALA A 132 2.75 0.23 13.49
N ALA A 133 4.08 0.31 13.61
CA ALA A 133 4.97 -0.85 13.47
C ALA A 133 4.69 -1.94 14.51
N GLN A 134 4.38 -1.56 15.76
CA GLN A 134 4.00 -2.53 16.79
C GLN A 134 2.63 -3.16 16.50
N ALA A 135 1.63 -2.35 16.14
CA ALA A 135 0.30 -2.84 15.80
C ALA A 135 0.31 -3.76 14.57
N GLU A 136 1.16 -3.47 13.57
CA GLU A 136 1.35 -4.35 12.41
C GLU A 136 1.94 -5.70 12.83
N LYS A 137 2.91 -5.71 13.73
CA LYS A 137 3.52 -6.93 14.25
C LYS A 137 2.50 -7.77 15.03
N ASP A 138 1.76 -7.17 15.94
CA ASP A 138 0.76 -7.85 16.76
C ASP A 138 -0.35 -8.45 15.88
N LYS A 139 -0.79 -7.69 14.85
CA LYS A 139 -1.80 -8.13 13.89
C LYS A 139 -1.36 -9.34 13.07
N LEU A 140 -0.08 -9.45 12.75
CA LEU A 140 0.45 -10.55 11.94
C LEU A 140 0.39 -11.89 12.68
N GLU A 141 0.33 -11.88 13.99
CA GLU A 141 0.19 -13.11 14.80
C GLU A 141 -1.26 -13.61 14.84
N GLU A 142 -2.24 -12.73 14.61
CA GLU A 142 -3.65 -13.06 14.87
C GLU A 142 -4.50 -13.40 13.65
N ASN A 143 -4.20 -13.00 12.40
CA ASN A 143 -5.20 -13.24 11.36
C ASN A 143 -4.91 -13.07 9.91
N ASP A 144 -5.48 -14.01 9.22
CA ASP A 144 -5.78 -14.07 7.78
C ASP A 144 -6.93 -13.14 7.40
N ILE A 145 -6.70 -12.17 6.50
CA ILE A 145 -7.80 -11.39 5.93
C ILE A 145 -8.48 -12.22 4.87
N ARG A 146 -9.72 -12.55 5.14
CA ARG A 146 -10.60 -13.04 4.10
C ARG A 146 -11.18 -11.88 3.30
N ILE A 147 -10.45 -11.41 2.31
CA ILE A 147 -11.05 -10.60 1.25
C ILE A 147 -11.65 -11.61 0.28
N PRO A 148 -12.99 -11.65 0.13
CA PRO A 148 -13.59 -12.53 -0.86
C PRO A 148 -13.11 -12.08 -2.26
N LEU A 149 -12.76 -13.04 -3.10
CA LEU A 149 -12.74 -12.80 -4.54
C LEU A 149 -14.20 -12.82 -4.97
N ASP A 150 -14.56 -11.92 -5.85
CA ASP A 150 -15.85 -12.02 -6.53
C ASP A 150 -15.82 -13.29 -7.38
N GLU A 151 -16.60 -14.30 -6.98
CA GLU A 151 -16.65 -15.60 -7.63
C GLU A 151 -17.17 -15.50 -9.08
N ASN A 152 -17.89 -14.41 -9.39
CA ASN A 152 -18.40 -14.14 -10.72
C ASN A 152 -17.43 -13.34 -11.59
N SER A 153 -16.30 -12.85 -11.03
CA SER A 153 -15.34 -12.07 -11.77
C SER A 153 -14.18 -12.95 -12.24
N ASN A 154 -13.89 -12.91 -13.53
CA ASN A 154 -12.67 -13.49 -14.11
C ASN A 154 -11.44 -12.56 -13.94
N ASP A 155 -11.31 -11.87 -12.78
CA ASP A 155 -10.16 -11.00 -12.50
C ASP A 155 -8.92 -11.85 -12.13
N VAL A 156 -8.19 -12.29 -13.16
CA VAL A 156 -6.95 -13.07 -13.04
C VAL A 156 -5.92 -12.32 -12.18
N THR A 157 -5.85 -10.97 -12.31
CA THR A 157 -4.91 -10.17 -11.51
C THR A 157 -5.23 -10.27 -10.03
N ALA A 158 -6.49 -10.15 -9.64
CA ALA A 158 -6.90 -10.27 -8.24
C ALA A 158 -6.67 -11.70 -7.70
N PHE A 159 -6.98 -12.72 -8.51
CA PHE A 159 -6.74 -14.10 -8.15
C PHE A 159 -5.26 -14.38 -7.89
N LEU A 160 -4.38 -14.04 -8.84
CA LEU A 160 -2.94 -14.26 -8.71
C LEU A 160 -2.34 -13.43 -7.57
N ALA A 161 -2.78 -12.18 -7.36
CA ALA A 161 -2.36 -11.35 -6.24
C ALA A 161 -2.71 -12.00 -4.90
N LYS A 162 -3.91 -12.57 -4.77
CA LYS A 162 -4.32 -13.33 -3.57
C LYS A 162 -3.41 -14.53 -3.34
N GLN A 163 -3.11 -15.30 -4.41
CA GLN A 163 -2.23 -16.46 -4.30
C GLN A 163 -0.81 -16.05 -3.93
N ALA A 164 -0.27 -14.97 -4.52
CA ALA A 164 1.04 -14.45 -4.19
C ALA A 164 1.15 -14.06 -2.70
N VAL A 165 0.16 -13.32 -2.19
CA VAL A 165 0.11 -12.95 -0.77
C VAL A 165 -0.04 -14.18 0.13
N LYS A 166 -0.90 -15.14 -0.24
CA LYS A 166 -1.07 -16.40 0.51
C LYS A 166 0.21 -17.24 0.51
N ALA A 167 0.96 -17.25 -0.59
CA ALA A 167 2.23 -17.97 -0.67
C ALA A 167 3.24 -17.45 0.37
N THR A 168 3.24 -16.15 0.69
CA THR A 168 4.14 -15.57 1.70
C THR A 168 3.90 -16.13 3.11
N THR A 169 2.71 -16.64 3.40
CA THR A 169 2.40 -17.26 4.71
C THR A 169 2.83 -18.71 4.80
N LYS A 170 3.05 -19.37 3.66
CA LYS A 170 3.41 -20.79 3.58
C LYS A 170 4.87 -21.02 3.26
N LEU A 171 5.45 -20.12 2.48
CA LEU A 171 6.83 -20.13 2.06
C LEU A 171 7.57 -18.96 2.72
N LYS A 172 8.87 -19.07 2.89
CA LYS A 172 9.71 -18.00 3.46
C LYS A 172 10.01 -16.91 2.40
N ILE A 173 8.97 -16.40 1.74
CA ILE A 173 9.10 -15.35 0.74
C ILE A 173 9.43 -14.03 1.44
N ARG A 174 10.51 -13.37 1.04
CA ARG A 174 11.01 -12.11 1.62
C ARG A 174 10.25 -10.89 1.13
N ALA A 175 9.84 -10.91 -0.15
CA ALA A 175 9.09 -9.84 -0.80
C ALA A 175 8.33 -10.36 -2.01
N ILE A 176 7.26 -9.65 -2.40
CA ILE A 176 6.62 -9.84 -3.70
C ILE A 176 7.09 -8.71 -4.61
N ILE A 177 7.68 -9.07 -5.75
CA ILE A 177 8.09 -8.12 -6.78
C ILE A 177 7.00 -8.08 -7.85
N THR A 178 6.65 -6.90 -8.30
CA THR A 178 5.76 -6.72 -9.44
C THR A 178 6.23 -5.57 -10.31
N ASP A 179 6.16 -5.74 -11.61
CA ASP A 179 6.28 -4.63 -12.53
C ASP A 179 4.94 -3.92 -12.71
N SER A 180 4.96 -2.61 -12.89
CA SER A 180 3.71 -1.85 -12.87
C SER A 180 3.72 -0.66 -13.81
N TYR A 181 2.85 -0.71 -14.81
CA TYR A 181 2.65 0.39 -15.75
C TYR A 181 1.68 1.45 -15.21
N GLN A 182 0.56 1.00 -14.60
CA GLN A 182 -0.50 1.86 -14.05
C GLN A 182 -0.76 1.65 -12.56
N GLY A 183 -0.02 0.77 -11.89
CA GLY A 183 -0.19 0.46 -10.48
C GLY A 183 -1.28 -0.57 -10.15
N ARG A 184 -1.97 -1.16 -11.13
CA ARG A 184 -3.11 -2.07 -10.90
C ARG A 184 -2.69 -3.31 -10.09
N THR A 185 -1.64 -4.01 -10.52
CA THR A 185 -1.15 -5.22 -9.85
C THR A 185 -0.71 -4.93 -8.42
N ALA A 186 0.06 -3.85 -8.22
CA ALA A 186 0.50 -3.44 -6.90
C ALA A 186 -0.66 -3.08 -5.96
N ARG A 187 -1.71 -2.40 -6.46
CA ARG A 187 -2.91 -2.11 -5.66
C ARG A 187 -3.70 -3.38 -5.31
N ASN A 188 -3.78 -4.34 -6.23
CA ASN A 188 -4.38 -5.64 -5.92
C ASN A 188 -3.61 -6.37 -4.81
N LEU A 189 -2.28 -6.41 -4.88
CA LEU A 189 -1.44 -6.99 -3.84
C LEU A 189 -1.63 -6.26 -2.50
N ALA A 190 -1.61 -4.91 -2.52
CA ALA A 190 -1.86 -4.08 -1.35
C ALA A 190 -3.22 -4.37 -0.70
N ALA A 191 -4.27 -4.58 -1.49
CA ALA A 191 -5.62 -4.86 -0.98
C ALA A 191 -5.66 -6.14 -0.14
N PHE A 192 -4.85 -7.15 -0.43
CA PHE A 192 -4.77 -8.38 0.36
C PHE A 192 -3.95 -8.24 1.65
N ARG A 193 -3.34 -7.08 1.92
CA ARG A 193 -2.69 -6.74 3.19
C ARG A 193 -1.68 -7.80 3.68
N GLY A 194 -0.80 -8.24 2.78
CA GLY A 194 0.21 -9.25 3.09
C GLY A 194 1.21 -8.81 4.16
N LYS A 195 1.91 -9.77 4.72
CA LYS A 195 2.95 -9.56 5.76
C LYS A 195 4.19 -8.88 5.21
N TYR A 196 4.57 -9.23 3.98
CA TYR A 196 5.83 -8.82 3.39
C TYR A 196 5.64 -7.68 2.40
N PRO A 197 6.66 -6.86 2.16
CA PRO A 197 6.57 -5.72 1.27
C PRO A 197 6.30 -6.16 -0.18
N VAL A 198 5.56 -5.32 -0.88
CA VAL A 198 5.39 -5.37 -2.32
C VAL A 198 6.36 -4.37 -2.94
N LEU A 199 7.38 -4.88 -3.63
CA LEU A 199 8.36 -4.07 -4.35
C LEU A 199 7.83 -3.83 -5.77
N ALA A 200 7.18 -2.69 -5.97
CA ALA A 200 6.57 -2.33 -7.24
C ALA A 200 7.58 -1.57 -8.13
N ILE A 201 8.05 -2.22 -9.16
CA ILE A 201 8.96 -1.60 -10.13
C ILE A 201 8.11 -0.89 -11.18
N CYS A 202 8.17 0.43 -11.19
CA CYS A 202 7.29 1.29 -11.99
C CYS A 202 8.01 1.81 -13.22
N TYR A 203 7.40 1.62 -14.38
CA TYR A 203 7.91 2.16 -15.66
C TYR A 203 7.79 3.68 -15.78
N LYS A 204 6.94 4.30 -14.94
CA LYS A 204 6.69 5.75 -14.91
C LYS A 204 6.84 6.28 -13.49
N GLU A 205 7.55 7.40 -13.32
CA GLU A 205 7.66 8.08 -12.02
C GLU A 205 6.30 8.43 -11.41
N LYS A 206 5.35 8.81 -12.26
CA LYS A 206 3.99 9.12 -11.84
C LYS A 206 3.31 7.93 -11.18
N THR A 207 3.41 6.74 -11.76
CA THR A 207 2.88 5.50 -11.17
C THR A 207 3.52 5.22 -9.82
N MET A 208 4.84 5.42 -9.71
CA MET A 208 5.56 5.31 -8.45
C MET A 208 4.96 6.23 -7.37
N ARG A 209 4.74 7.52 -7.72
CA ARG A 209 4.15 8.49 -6.79
C ARG A 209 2.73 8.13 -6.37
N HIS A 210 1.90 7.65 -7.32
CA HIS A 210 0.52 7.22 -7.02
C HIS A 210 0.44 6.01 -6.10
N LEU A 211 1.45 5.15 -6.10
CA LEU A 211 1.49 3.97 -5.24
C LEU A 211 1.96 4.26 -3.81
N ALA A 212 2.45 5.47 -3.53
CA ALA A 212 2.95 5.85 -2.21
C ALA A 212 1.89 5.75 -1.09
N LEU A 213 0.59 5.82 -1.43
CA LEU A 213 -0.51 5.63 -0.48
C LEU A 213 -0.99 4.18 -0.37
N SER A 214 -0.43 3.25 -1.14
CA SER A 214 -0.87 1.85 -1.12
C SER A 214 -0.19 1.07 0.00
N TYR A 215 -0.97 0.33 0.78
CA TYR A 215 -0.49 -0.44 1.94
C TYR A 215 0.66 -1.40 1.58
N GLY A 216 1.78 -1.27 2.29
CA GLY A 216 2.91 -2.18 2.15
C GLY A 216 3.60 -2.16 0.78
N VAL A 217 3.31 -1.16 -0.07
CA VAL A 217 3.95 -1.02 -1.38
C VAL A 217 5.12 -0.07 -1.28
N GLU A 218 6.27 -0.55 -1.69
CA GLU A 218 7.45 0.25 -1.96
C GLU A 218 7.62 0.36 -3.47
N ALA A 219 7.31 1.53 -4.00
CA ALA A 219 7.36 1.79 -5.43
C ALA A 219 8.72 2.36 -5.85
N ILE A 220 9.32 1.77 -6.89
CA ILE A 220 10.64 2.12 -7.40
C ILE A 220 10.52 2.43 -8.88
N TYR A 221 10.95 3.63 -9.29
CA TYR A 221 11.01 3.97 -10.69
C TYR A 221 12.20 3.27 -11.36
N MET A 222 11.91 2.65 -12.50
CA MET A 222 12.91 2.11 -13.41
C MET A 222 12.42 2.29 -14.85
N PRO A 223 13.21 2.90 -15.75
CA PRO A 223 12.79 3.09 -17.13
C PRO A 223 12.53 1.74 -17.81
N GLU A 224 11.61 1.74 -18.75
CA GLU A 224 11.25 0.54 -19.50
C GLU A 224 12.44 0.00 -20.30
N LEU A 225 12.66 -1.30 -20.27
CA LEU A 225 13.60 -2.02 -21.12
C LEU A 225 12.83 -2.72 -22.24
N ALA A 226 13.53 -3.01 -23.33
CA ALA A 226 12.92 -3.62 -24.53
C ALA A 226 12.31 -5.01 -24.27
N ASN A 227 12.85 -5.73 -23.27
CA ASN A 227 12.44 -7.08 -22.90
C ASN A 227 11.98 -7.10 -21.43
N GLY A 228 10.75 -7.57 -21.19
CA GLY A 228 10.16 -7.65 -19.83
C GLY A 228 10.93 -8.59 -18.89
N GLN A 229 11.53 -9.64 -19.40
CA GLN A 229 12.34 -10.54 -18.59
C GLN A 229 13.67 -9.89 -18.17
N GLU A 230 14.31 -9.15 -19.07
CA GLU A 230 15.50 -8.34 -18.73
C GLU A 230 15.17 -7.28 -17.69
N TYR A 231 13.97 -6.71 -17.74
CA TYR A 231 13.48 -5.74 -16.77
C TYR A 231 13.39 -6.34 -15.37
N TYR A 232 12.87 -7.55 -15.24
CA TYR A 232 12.84 -8.28 -13.96
C TYR A 232 14.25 -8.54 -13.40
N PHE A 233 15.15 -9.03 -14.22
CA PHE A 233 16.54 -9.28 -13.79
C PHE A 233 17.28 -7.99 -13.42
N ALA A 234 17.08 -6.92 -14.18
CA ALA A 234 17.61 -5.61 -13.84
C ALA A 234 17.08 -5.09 -12.49
N ALA A 235 15.78 -5.33 -12.21
CA ALA A 235 15.19 -5.02 -10.93
C ALA A 235 15.82 -5.82 -9.79
N LEU A 236 16.02 -7.11 -9.95
CA LEU A 236 16.68 -7.96 -8.95
C LEU A 236 18.11 -7.48 -8.65
N ARG A 237 18.91 -7.18 -9.70
CA ARG A 237 20.29 -6.66 -9.52
C ARG A 237 20.28 -5.33 -8.77
N ARG A 238 19.35 -4.44 -9.07
CA ARG A 238 19.19 -3.17 -8.37
C ARG A 238 18.85 -3.37 -6.90
N LEU A 239 17.88 -4.21 -6.60
CA LEU A 239 17.45 -4.49 -5.23
C LEU A 239 18.57 -5.16 -4.39
N LEU A 240 19.37 -6.04 -5.00
CA LEU A 240 20.58 -6.59 -4.38
C LEU A 240 21.63 -5.50 -4.09
N LYS A 241 21.90 -4.63 -5.06
CA LYS A 241 22.87 -3.52 -4.91
C LYS A 241 22.44 -2.54 -3.82
N GLU A 242 21.14 -2.30 -3.67
CA GLU A 242 20.56 -1.43 -2.64
C GLU A 242 20.46 -2.12 -1.26
N GLY A 243 20.87 -3.40 -1.14
CA GLY A 243 20.79 -4.18 0.10
C GLY A 243 19.36 -4.50 0.56
N ARG A 244 18.40 -4.40 -0.33
CA ARG A 244 16.97 -4.67 -0.05
C ARG A 244 16.62 -6.15 -0.16
N LEU A 245 17.40 -6.88 -0.94
CA LEU A 245 17.35 -8.33 -1.09
C LEU A 245 18.75 -8.90 -0.89
N HIS A 246 18.81 -10.18 -0.51
CA HIS A 246 20.00 -11.00 -0.48
C HIS A 246 19.93 -12.10 -1.55
N PRO A 247 21.07 -12.63 -2.05
CA PRO A 247 21.06 -13.69 -3.06
C PRO A 247 20.24 -14.93 -2.65
N THR A 248 20.23 -15.24 -1.36
CA THR A 248 19.52 -16.41 -0.78
C THR A 248 18.06 -16.15 -0.46
N ASP A 249 17.56 -14.93 -0.67
CA ASP A 249 16.15 -14.61 -0.43
C ASP A 249 15.26 -15.28 -1.47
N MET A 250 14.14 -15.84 -1.00
CA MET A 250 13.06 -16.28 -1.87
C MET A 250 12.12 -15.09 -2.15
N VAL A 251 11.77 -14.88 -3.40
CA VAL A 251 10.87 -13.81 -3.84
C VAL A 251 9.74 -14.36 -4.71
N GLY A 252 8.58 -13.71 -4.67
CA GLY A 252 7.50 -13.95 -5.62
C GLY A 252 7.52 -12.86 -6.69
N TYR A 253 7.47 -13.21 -7.97
CA TYR A 253 7.34 -12.27 -9.08
C TYR A 253 5.97 -12.40 -9.73
N LEU A 254 5.19 -11.34 -9.66
CA LEU A 254 3.84 -11.27 -10.21
C LEU A 254 3.80 -10.28 -11.37
N SER A 255 3.62 -10.77 -12.58
CA SER A 255 3.71 -9.96 -13.80
C SER A 255 2.84 -10.49 -14.93
N SER A 256 2.83 -9.77 -16.02
CA SER A 256 2.28 -10.15 -17.32
C SER A 256 3.37 -10.58 -18.32
N GLY A 257 4.64 -10.37 -17.98
CA GLY A 257 5.78 -10.55 -18.89
C GLY A 257 5.91 -9.47 -19.97
N LYS A 258 4.90 -8.62 -20.13
CA LYS A 258 4.91 -7.50 -21.08
C LYS A 258 4.22 -6.28 -20.48
N ALA A 259 4.90 -5.14 -20.56
CA ALA A 259 4.38 -3.87 -20.05
C ALA A 259 3.01 -3.53 -20.64
N GLY A 260 2.10 -3.05 -19.78
CA GLY A 260 0.76 -2.62 -20.18
C GLY A 260 -0.27 -3.74 -20.45
N THR A 261 0.12 -5.02 -20.30
CA THR A 261 -0.81 -6.15 -20.42
C THR A 261 -1.37 -6.59 -19.06
N GLN A 262 -2.35 -7.50 -19.09
CA GLN A 262 -2.94 -8.03 -17.87
C GLN A 262 -1.98 -9.01 -17.19
N THR A 263 -1.88 -8.95 -15.86
CA THR A 263 -1.14 -9.92 -15.04
C THR A 263 -1.56 -11.36 -15.37
N SER A 264 -0.60 -12.22 -15.67
CA SER A 264 -0.87 -13.56 -16.19
C SER A 264 -0.12 -14.68 -15.46
N PHE A 265 0.93 -14.40 -14.69
CA PHE A 265 1.69 -15.42 -14.00
C PHE A 265 2.25 -14.96 -12.65
N LEU A 266 2.49 -15.93 -11.78
CA LEU A 266 3.22 -15.82 -10.53
C LEU A 266 4.38 -16.81 -10.57
N GLU A 267 5.59 -16.30 -10.43
CA GLU A 267 6.82 -17.09 -10.33
C GLU A 267 7.42 -16.95 -8.92
N ILE A 268 7.91 -18.03 -8.34
CA ILE A 268 8.54 -18.02 -7.01
C ILE A 268 9.91 -18.64 -7.14
N ASN A 269 10.94 -17.85 -6.86
CA ASN A 269 12.35 -18.28 -7.00
C ASN A 269 13.22 -17.75 -5.88
N VAL A 270 14.36 -18.40 -5.67
CA VAL A 270 15.48 -17.81 -4.96
C VAL A 270 16.18 -16.81 -5.90
N VAL A 271 16.54 -15.65 -5.37
CA VAL A 271 17.09 -14.53 -6.18
C VAL A 271 18.30 -14.95 -7.01
N GLU A 272 19.26 -15.67 -6.40
CA GLU A 272 20.44 -16.14 -7.11
C GLU A 272 20.12 -17.15 -8.22
N ASP A 273 19.13 -18.02 -8.02
CA ASP A 273 18.75 -19.01 -9.02
C ASP A 273 18.04 -18.34 -10.21
N ALA A 274 17.18 -17.35 -9.95
CA ALA A 274 16.57 -16.55 -11.00
C ALA A 274 17.64 -15.86 -11.87
N LEU A 275 18.68 -15.29 -11.25
CA LEU A 275 19.75 -14.61 -11.98
C LEU A 275 20.69 -15.57 -12.72
N LYS A 276 20.95 -16.78 -12.20
CA LYS A 276 21.70 -17.81 -12.91
C LYS A 276 21.04 -18.23 -14.23
N HIS A 277 19.70 -18.33 -14.23
CA HIS A 277 18.93 -18.60 -15.45
C HIS A 277 19.05 -17.48 -16.50
N ALA A 278 19.37 -16.26 -16.07
CA ALA A 278 19.64 -15.13 -16.97
C ALA A 278 21.07 -15.11 -17.55
N GLY A 279 21.91 -16.09 -17.23
CA GLY A 279 23.32 -16.14 -17.67
C GLY A 279 24.28 -15.30 -16.84
N ASP A 280 23.85 -14.83 -15.67
CA ASP A 280 24.67 -14.02 -14.77
C ASP A 280 25.39 -14.87 -13.72
N SER A 281 26.70 -14.64 -13.58
CA SER A 281 27.44 -15.09 -12.40
C SER A 281 27.11 -14.17 -11.21
N VAL A 282 26.29 -14.64 -10.28
CA VAL A 282 25.74 -13.85 -9.16
C VAL A 282 26.72 -13.69 -7.98
N LEU A 283 27.93 -14.17 -8.07
CA LEU A 283 28.91 -14.01 -7.00
C LEU A 283 29.65 -12.68 -7.13
N PRO A 284 29.44 -11.69 -6.25
CA PRO A 284 30.48 -10.71 -6.02
C PRO A 284 31.70 -11.50 -5.50
N ASN A 285 32.86 -11.29 -6.11
CA ASN A 285 34.14 -11.81 -5.63
C ASN A 285 34.26 -11.51 -4.12
N SER A 286 33.97 -12.50 -3.29
CA SER A 286 34.17 -12.47 -1.84
C SER A 286 35.65 -12.66 -1.46
N ASN A 287 36.55 -12.23 -2.31
CA ASN A 287 38.01 -12.27 -2.05
C ASN A 287 38.68 -10.96 -2.44
N ARG A 288 38.35 -9.89 -1.72
CA ARG A 288 39.27 -8.74 -1.54
C ARG A 288 38.86 -8.02 -0.26
N TYR A 289 39.32 -8.57 0.86
CA TYR A 289 39.76 -7.88 2.08
C TYR A 289 40.16 -8.98 3.08
N LEU A 290 41.38 -9.44 2.94
CA LEU A 290 42.24 -9.80 4.05
C LEU A 290 43.08 -8.57 4.39
#